data_8270a6c72254ff9908ea509445a610b4
#
_entry.id   8270a6c72254ff9908ea509445a610b4
#
_cell.length_a   1.000
_cell.length_b   1.000
_cell.length_c   1.000
_cell.angle_alpha   90.00
_cell.angle_beta   90.00
_cell.angle_gamma   90.00
#
_symmetry.space_group_name_H-M   'P 1'
#
loop_
_entity.id
_entity.type
_entity.pdbx_description
1 polymer ?
#
loop_
_entity_poly.entity_id
_entity_poly.type
_entity_poly.pdbx_seq_one_letter_code
_entity_poly.pdbx_strand_id
1 'polypeptide(L)'
;MLEGKNINLRVEEKEDIRLVAEWLNNPDYWSEYLPLIQQSRTELEKRYDAQPPEEKWFIVEKKDGSKIGSIGYFLATGNLLEIGYSLIPSERGKGYCTEAAKILVDYLFLSKSIIRIQTHTDVRNLASQRVLEKTGFKKEGIVRKSLFARGEWRNMILYSILREEWKEPKILTKTA
;
A
#
# COMPACT_ATOMS: atom_id res chain seq x y z
N MET A 1 13.01 -8.85 6.11
CA MET A 1 12.28 -9.12 4.86
C MET A 1 11.09 -9.99 5.17
N LEU A 2 9.90 -9.69 4.64
CA LEU A 2 8.71 -10.53 4.79
C LEU A 2 8.55 -11.35 3.51
N GLU A 3 8.54 -12.67 3.62
CA GLU A 3 8.58 -13.56 2.48
C GLU A 3 7.18 -14.05 2.09
N GLY A 4 6.84 -13.87 0.82
CA GLY A 4 5.67 -14.47 0.20
C GLY A 4 6.03 -15.60 -0.77
N LYS A 5 5.04 -16.08 -1.50
CA LYS A 5 5.23 -17.15 -2.50
C LYS A 5 5.95 -16.65 -3.76
N ASN A 6 5.48 -15.55 -4.34
CA ASN A 6 5.97 -15.01 -5.60
C ASN A 6 6.78 -13.73 -5.42
N ILE A 7 6.54 -13.03 -4.32
CA ILE A 7 7.18 -11.76 -3.98
C ILE A 7 7.66 -11.74 -2.53
N ASN A 8 8.51 -10.78 -2.23
CA ASN A 8 8.92 -10.42 -0.88
C ASN A 8 8.61 -8.95 -0.62
N LEU A 9 8.42 -8.58 0.65
CA LEU A 9 8.39 -7.19 1.09
C LEU A 9 9.68 -6.90 1.86
N ARG A 10 10.54 -6.09 1.28
CA ARG A 10 11.75 -5.58 1.92
C ARG A 10 11.49 -4.17 2.44
N VAL A 11 11.92 -3.87 3.65
CA VAL A 11 11.83 -2.49 4.17
C VAL A 11 12.54 -1.54 3.19
N GLU A 12 11.88 -0.43 2.87
CA GLU A 12 12.48 0.64 2.06
C GLU A 12 13.69 1.21 2.79
N GLU A 13 14.80 1.38 2.09
CA GLU A 13 16.05 1.95 2.59
C GLU A 13 16.38 3.24 1.85
N LYS A 14 17.29 4.03 2.40
CA LYS A 14 17.66 5.34 1.82
C LYS A 14 18.19 5.22 0.39
N GLU A 15 18.85 4.11 0.08
CA GLU A 15 19.38 3.77 -1.24
C GLU A 15 18.27 3.56 -2.28
N ASP A 16 17.05 3.22 -1.85
CA ASP A 16 15.91 3.03 -2.75
C ASP A 16 15.30 4.36 -3.20
N ILE A 17 15.59 5.46 -2.51
CA ILE A 17 14.97 6.77 -2.78
C ILE A 17 15.10 7.21 -4.23
N ARG A 18 16.22 6.87 -4.89
CA ARG A 18 16.39 7.16 -6.31
C ARG A 18 15.32 6.44 -7.16
N LEU A 19 15.13 5.16 -6.94
CA LEU A 19 14.15 4.35 -7.65
C LEU A 19 12.73 4.78 -7.32
N VAL A 20 12.47 5.05 -6.04
CA VAL A 20 11.16 5.54 -5.57
C VAL A 20 10.84 6.90 -6.23
N ALA A 21 11.81 7.79 -6.35
CA ALA A 21 11.63 9.07 -7.04
C ALA A 21 11.27 8.89 -8.52
N GLU A 22 11.91 7.94 -9.22
CA GLU A 22 11.59 7.60 -10.60
C GLU A 22 10.14 7.11 -10.73
N TRP A 23 9.67 6.27 -9.81
CA TRP A 23 8.29 5.79 -9.78
C TRP A 23 7.30 6.89 -9.47
N LEU A 24 7.51 7.65 -8.38
CA LEU A 24 6.57 8.67 -7.92
C LEU A 24 6.37 9.80 -8.93
N ASN A 25 7.42 10.15 -9.69
CA ASN A 25 7.37 11.18 -10.73
C ASN A 25 6.83 10.67 -12.06
N ASN A 26 6.61 9.36 -12.19
CA ASN A 26 5.98 8.78 -13.38
C ASN A 26 4.44 8.80 -13.22
N PRO A 27 3.71 9.56 -14.08
CA PRO A 27 2.25 9.62 -14.02
C PRO A 27 1.55 8.26 -14.12
N ASP A 28 2.13 7.30 -14.84
CA ASP A 28 1.56 5.96 -15.03
C ASP A 28 1.68 5.08 -13.78
N TYR A 29 2.64 5.38 -12.89
CA TYR A 29 2.76 4.69 -11.60
C TYR A 29 1.57 4.95 -10.69
N TRP A 30 1.04 6.18 -10.69
CA TRP A 30 -0.13 6.57 -9.90
C TRP A 30 -1.46 6.28 -10.60
N SER A 31 -1.43 5.96 -11.90
CA SER A 31 -2.63 5.83 -12.73
C SER A 31 -3.46 7.14 -12.80
N GLU A 32 -4.64 7.08 -13.38
CA GLU A 32 -5.57 8.23 -13.47
C GLU A 32 -6.32 8.51 -12.14
N TYR A 33 -6.24 7.62 -11.17
CA TYR A 33 -7.06 7.67 -9.94
C TYR A 33 -6.44 8.51 -8.83
N LEU A 34 -5.16 8.80 -8.90
CA LEU A 34 -4.43 9.52 -7.87
C LEU A 34 -3.88 10.86 -8.39
N PRO A 35 -3.59 11.81 -7.49
CA PRO A 35 -2.99 13.09 -7.86
C PRO A 35 -1.68 12.91 -8.61
N LEU A 36 -1.34 13.91 -9.44
CA LEU A 36 0.01 14.03 -9.98
C LEU A 36 0.96 14.43 -8.85
N ILE A 37 2.02 13.67 -8.71
CA ILE A 37 3.09 13.96 -7.75
C ILE A 37 4.35 14.30 -8.53
N GLN A 38 5.03 15.35 -8.09
CA GLN A 38 6.36 15.72 -8.56
C GLN A 38 7.18 16.07 -7.32
N GLN A 39 8.16 15.25 -7.00
CA GLN A 39 9.02 15.42 -5.84
C GLN A 39 10.48 15.23 -6.25
N SER A 40 11.33 16.15 -5.81
CA SER A 40 12.76 15.99 -5.99
C SER A 40 13.29 14.87 -5.08
N ARG A 41 14.44 14.30 -5.45
CA ARG A 41 15.14 13.33 -4.61
C ARG A 41 15.38 13.89 -3.20
N THR A 42 15.81 15.15 -3.08
CA THR A 42 16.07 15.80 -1.78
C THR A 42 14.82 15.90 -0.91
N GLU A 43 13.64 16.17 -1.50
CA GLU A 43 12.37 16.18 -0.74
C GLU A 43 12.02 14.78 -0.23
N LEU A 44 12.24 13.76 -1.04
CA LEU A 44 12.00 12.37 -0.65
C LEU A 44 12.98 11.90 0.42
N GLU A 45 14.26 12.26 0.34
CA GLU A 45 15.25 11.98 1.38
C GLU A 45 14.87 12.64 2.71
N LYS A 46 14.44 13.91 2.69
CA LYS A 46 13.95 14.60 3.89
C LYS A 46 12.71 13.93 4.48
N ARG A 47 11.77 13.50 3.63
CA ARG A 47 10.58 12.76 4.06
C ARG A 47 10.96 11.43 4.70
N TYR A 48 11.88 10.69 4.09
CA TYR A 48 12.40 9.44 4.63
C TYR A 48 13.05 9.65 6.02
N ASP A 49 13.92 10.63 6.15
CA ASP A 49 14.63 10.94 7.41
C ASP A 49 13.66 11.44 8.52
N ALA A 50 12.53 12.04 8.15
CA ALA A 50 11.49 12.54 9.06
C ALA A 50 10.33 11.55 9.27
N GLN A 51 10.40 10.34 8.71
CA GLN A 51 9.33 9.35 8.80
C GLN A 51 9.03 8.95 10.24
N PRO A 52 7.78 9.05 10.70
CA PRO A 52 7.43 8.66 12.06
C PRO A 52 7.52 7.14 12.24
N PRO A 53 7.77 6.64 13.48
CA PRO A 53 7.89 5.21 13.75
C PRO A 53 6.66 4.38 13.38
N GLU A 54 5.50 5.02 13.32
CA GLU A 54 4.21 4.41 12.97
C GLU A 54 3.97 4.31 11.46
N GLU A 55 4.84 4.91 10.66
CA GLU A 55 4.83 4.79 9.20
C GLU A 55 5.95 3.86 8.76
N LYS A 56 5.67 3.00 7.78
CA LYS A 56 6.70 2.17 7.15
C LYS A 56 6.33 1.80 5.74
N TRP A 57 7.28 1.93 4.85
CA TRP A 57 7.18 1.52 3.47
C TRP A 57 8.07 0.32 3.19
N PHE A 58 7.63 -0.51 2.26
CA PHE A 58 8.32 -1.70 1.77
C PHE A 58 8.41 -1.64 0.26
N ILE A 59 9.55 -2.05 -0.26
CA ILE A 59 9.73 -2.36 -1.67
C ILE A 59 9.14 -3.75 -1.93
N VAL A 60 8.32 -3.86 -2.96
CA VAL A 60 7.81 -5.14 -3.46
C VAL A 60 8.85 -5.70 -4.43
N GLU A 61 9.44 -6.83 -4.07
CA GLU A 61 10.48 -7.50 -4.85
C GLU A 61 9.98 -8.87 -5.32
N LYS A 62 10.19 -9.20 -6.59
CA LYS A 62 9.98 -10.57 -7.08
C LYS A 62 11.10 -11.49 -6.57
N LYS A 63 10.91 -12.80 -6.71
CA LYS A 63 11.92 -13.78 -6.29
C LYS A 63 13.22 -13.72 -7.09
N ASP A 64 13.20 -13.08 -8.26
CA ASP A 64 14.38 -12.80 -9.08
C ASP A 64 15.13 -11.51 -8.68
N GLY A 65 14.68 -10.83 -7.62
CA GLY A 65 15.24 -9.56 -7.14
C GLY A 65 14.71 -8.31 -7.85
N SER A 66 13.84 -8.45 -8.84
CA SER A 66 13.24 -7.31 -9.54
C SER A 66 12.33 -6.51 -8.60
N LYS A 67 12.60 -5.22 -8.46
CA LYS A 67 11.79 -4.27 -7.68
C LYS A 67 10.63 -3.77 -8.55
N ILE A 68 9.40 -3.99 -8.10
CA ILE A 68 8.21 -3.80 -8.94
C ILE A 68 7.19 -2.80 -8.38
N GLY A 69 7.46 -2.22 -7.23
CA GLY A 69 6.59 -1.22 -6.62
C GLY A 69 6.79 -1.10 -5.14
N SER A 70 5.86 -0.44 -4.48
CA SER A 70 5.89 -0.23 -3.03
C SER A 70 4.54 -0.46 -2.38
N ILE A 71 4.58 -0.83 -1.11
CA ILE A 71 3.42 -0.96 -0.23
C ILE A 71 3.82 -0.49 1.16
N GLY A 72 2.93 0.16 1.89
CA GLY A 72 3.25 0.63 3.22
C GLY A 72 2.01 0.90 4.06
N TYR A 73 2.27 1.34 5.29
CA TYR A 73 1.23 1.78 6.22
C TYR A 73 1.64 3.07 6.91
N PHE A 74 0.65 3.85 7.27
CA PHE A 74 0.82 5.13 7.96
C PHE A 74 -0.39 5.40 8.86
N LEU A 75 -0.23 6.35 9.80
CA LEU A 75 -1.34 6.80 10.65
C LEU A 75 -2.24 7.74 9.86
N ALA A 76 -3.51 7.39 9.80
CA ALA A 76 -4.59 8.27 9.38
C ALA A 76 -5.18 9.03 10.58
N THR A 77 -6.17 9.87 10.34
CA THR A 77 -6.91 10.59 11.38
C THR A 77 -7.45 9.63 12.44
N GLY A 78 -7.29 9.97 13.71
CA GLY A 78 -7.79 9.16 14.83
C GLY A 78 -6.88 7.97 15.18
N ASN A 79 -5.60 8.01 14.83
CA ASN A 79 -4.61 6.94 15.07
C ASN A 79 -4.98 5.59 14.42
N LEU A 80 -5.75 5.62 13.34
CA LEU A 80 -6.07 4.42 12.56
C LEU A 80 -4.93 4.12 11.57
N LEU A 81 -4.57 2.86 11.41
CA LEU A 81 -3.61 2.46 10.39
C LEU A 81 -4.29 2.39 9.02
N GLU A 82 -3.70 3.10 8.08
CA GLU A 82 -4.08 3.07 6.68
C GLU A 82 -2.96 2.46 5.86
N ILE A 83 -3.30 1.64 4.86
CA ILE A 83 -2.34 1.07 3.93
C ILE A 83 -2.45 1.71 2.56
N GLY A 84 -1.29 1.85 1.90
CA GLY A 84 -1.21 2.30 0.51
C GLY A 84 -0.27 1.41 -0.29
N TYR A 85 -0.54 1.24 -1.58
CA TYR A 85 0.26 0.43 -2.47
C TYR A 85 0.20 0.90 -3.92
N SER A 86 1.29 0.68 -4.64
CA SER A 86 1.33 0.83 -6.09
C SER A 86 2.36 -0.10 -6.71
N LEU A 87 2.10 -0.56 -7.93
CA LEU A 87 3.04 -1.33 -8.74
C LEU A 87 3.29 -0.63 -10.07
N ILE A 88 4.48 -0.84 -10.64
CA ILE A 88 4.77 -0.39 -12.01
C ILE A 88 3.75 -1.01 -12.99
N PRO A 89 3.37 -0.29 -14.05
CA PRO A 89 2.30 -0.73 -14.95
C PRO A 89 2.48 -2.13 -15.52
N SER A 90 3.71 -2.50 -15.91
CA SER A 90 4.05 -3.81 -16.50
C SER A 90 3.86 -5.01 -15.56
N GLU A 91 3.75 -4.77 -14.25
CA GLU A 91 3.62 -5.82 -13.23
C GLU A 91 2.22 -5.89 -12.60
N ARG A 92 1.29 -5.07 -13.10
CA ARG A 92 -0.12 -5.11 -12.69
C ARG A 92 -0.85 -6.31 -13.27
N GLY A 93 -1.97 -6.70 -12.65
CA GLY A 93 -2.82 -7.81 -13.13
C GLY A 93 -2.30 -9.22 -12.84
N LYS A 94 -1.08 -9.37 -12.32
CA LYS A 94 -0.41 -10.65 -12.08
C LYS A 94 -0.61 -11.23 -10.66
N GLY A 95 -1.41 -10.57 -9.81
CA GLY A 95 -1.69 -11.02 -8.44
C GLY A 95 -0.70 -10.52 -7.39
N TYR A 96 0.42 -9.91 -7.76
CA TYR A 96 1.46 -9.46 -6.83
C TYR A 96 0.95 -8.45 -5.79
N CYS A 97 0.07 -7.52 -6.19
CA CYS A 97 -0.49 -6.56 -5.26
C CYS A 97 -1.38 -7.22 -4.20
N THR A 98 -2.16 -8.23 -4.58
CA THR A 98 -2.98 -9.01 -3.64
C THR A 98 -2.11 -9.79 -2.66
N GLU A 99 -1.02 -10.39 -3.12
CA GLU A 99 -0.05 -11.08 -2.27
C GLU A 99 0.63 -10.10 -1.31
N ALA A 100 1.10 -8.95 -1.82
CA ALA A 100 1.71 -7.90 -1.00
C ALA A 100 0.77 -7.40 0.10
N ALA A 101 -0.49 -7.13 -0.24
CA ALA A 101 -1.49 -6.69 0.73
C ALA A 101 -1.76 -7.75 1.81
N LYS A 102 -1.84 -9.03 1.45
CA LYS A 102 -1.98 -10.14 2.43
C LYS A 102 -0.78 -10.22 3.37
N ILE A 103 0.43 -10.15 2.85
CA ILE A 103 1.66 -10.15 3.66
C ILE A 103 1.64 -8.97 4.65
N LEU A 104 1.29 -7.78 4.17
CA LEU A 104 1.28 -6.59 5.02
C LEU A 104 0.19 -6.67 6.10
N VAL A 105 -1.01 -7.16 5.78
CA VAL A 105 -2.09 -7.36 6.76
C VAL A 105 -1.68 -8.38 7.82
N ASP A 106 -1.09 -9.52 7.42
CA ASP A 106 -0.57 -10.52 8.34
C ASP A 106 0.50 -9.91 9.27
N TYR A 107 1.48 -9.19 8.70
CA TYR A 107 2.51 -8.51 9.46
C TYR A 107 1.93 -7.54 10.50
N LEU A 108 0.98 -6.70 10.09
CA LEU A 108 0.39 -5.69 10.97
C LEU A 108 -0.38 -6.33 12.13
N PHE A 109 -1.22 -7.33 11.87
CA PHE A 109 -1.97 -8.00 12.92
C PHE A 109 -1.12 -8.91 13.80
N LEU A 110 -0.01 -9.45 13.31
CA LEU A 110 0.93 -10.24 14.10
C LEU A 110 1.83 -9.35 14.97
N SER A 111 2.24 -8.18 14.47
CA SER A 111 3.27 -7.35 15.13
C SER A 111 2.72 -6.16 15.94
N LYS A 112 1.46 -5.77 15.74
CA LYS A 112 0.86 -4.60 16.36
C LYS A 112 -0.46 -4.91 17.05
N SER A 113 -0.67 -4.29 18.23
CA SER A 113 -1.95 -4.38 18.96
C SER A 113 -2.94 -3.38 18.38
N ILE A 114 -3.42 -3.64 17.18
CA ILE A 114 -4.40 -2.83 16.46
C ILE A 114 -5.68 -3.63 16.23
N ILE A 115 -6.81 -2.95 16.16
CA ILE A 115 -8.12 -3.58 15.96
C ILE A 115 -8.63 -3.43 14.53
N ARG A 116 -8.03 -2.50 13.74
CA ARG A 116 -8.51 -2.12 12.42
C ARG A 116 -7.37 -1.68 11.52
N ILE A 117 -7.46 -2.06 10.25
CA ILE A 117 -6.67 -1.52 9.14
C ILE A 117 -7.66 -1.00 8.10
N GLN A 118 -7.40 0.18 7.54
CA GLN A 118 -8.26 0.76 6.52
C GLN A 118 -7.48 1.21 5.29
N THR A 119 -8.18 1.55 4.23
CA THR A 119 -7.64 2.18 3.03
C THR A 119 -8.75 2.81 2.20
N HIS A 120 -8.38 3.71 1.33
CA HIS A 120 -9.30 4.35 0.38
C HIS A 120 -8.90 4.02 -1.06
N THR A 121 -9.90 3.87 -1.92
CA THR A 121 -9.67 3.73 -3.36
C THR A 121 -10.74 4.49 -4.16
N ASP A 122 -10.37 5.03 -5.32
CA ASP A 122 -11.35 5.68 -6.24
C ASP A 122 -12.46 4.70 -6.61
N VAL A 123 -13.71 5.18 -6.64
CA VAL A 123 -14.89 4.37 -6.99
C VAL A 123 -14.78 3.69 -8.36
N ARG A 124 -13.95 4.20 -9.25
CA ARG A 124 -13.72 3.65 -10.60
C ARG A 124 -12.53 2.69 -10.66
N ASN A 125 -11.68 2.64 -9.62
CA ASN A 125 -10.52 1.76 -9.58
C ASN A 125 -10.91 0.33 -9.20
N LEU A 126 -11.56 -0.37 -10.14
CA LEU A 126 -12.03 -1.75 -9.94
C LEU A 126 -10.87 -2.72 -9.65
N ALA A 127 -9.66 -2.43 -10.17
CA ALA A 127 -8.50 -3.27 -9.93
C ALA A 127 -8.10 -3.23 -8.44
N SER A 128 -8.02 -2.04 -7.84
CA SER A 128 -7.74 -1.88 -6.41
C SER A 128 -8.86 -2.48 -5.54
N GLN A 129 -10.12 -2.26 -5.88
CA GLN A 129 -11.26 -2.86 -5.16
C GLN A 129 -11.13 -4.39 -5.10
N ARG A 130 -10.81 -5.04 -6.23
CA ARG A 130 -10.60 -6.51 -6.28
C ARG A 130 -9.42 -6.98 -5.43
N VAL A 131 -8.34 -6.19 -5.37
CA VAL A 131 -7.20 -6.48 -4.48
C VAL A 131 -7.65 -6.47 -3.02
N LEU A 132 -8.37 -5.44 -2.60
CA LEU A 132 -8.85 -5.27 -1.24
C LEU A 132 -9.83 -6.38 -0.83
N GLU A 133 -10.82 -6.69 -1.67
CA GLU A 133 -11.78 -7.76 -1.43
C GLU A 133 -11.11 -9.13 -1.31
N LYS A 134 -10.14 -9.44 -2.20
CA LYS A 134 -9.35 -10.69 -2.13
C LYS A 134 -8.42 -10.76 -0.92
N THR A 135 -8.10 -9.63 -0.31
CA THR A 135 -7.31 -9.55 0.92
C THR A 135 -8.17 -9.67 2.17
N GLY A 136 -9.51 -9.55 2.03
CA GLY A 136 -10.45 -9.69 3.13
C GLY A 136 -11.01 -8.35 3.64
N PHE A 137 -10.64 -7.23 2.99
CA PHE A 137 -11.25 -5.95 3.32
C PHE A 137 -12.72 -5.92 2.92
N LYS A 138 -13.52 -5.26 3.73
CA LYS A 138 -14.94 -4.99 3.49
C LYS A 138 -15.14 -3.52 3.11
N LYS A 139 -16.03 -3.31 2.15
CA LYS A 139 -16.47 -1.98 1.75
C LYS A 139 -17.39 -1.41 2.84
N GLU A 140 -17.06 -0.21 3.36
CA GLU A 140 -17.88 0.46 4.36
C GLU A 140 -18.78 1.54 3.79
N GLY A 141 -18.31 2.27 2.78
CA GLY A 141 -19.10 3.35 2.19
C GLY A 141 -18.31 4.20 1.20
N ILE A 142 -18.98 5.23 0.70
CA ILE A 142 -18.41 6.19 -0.23
C ILE A 142 -18.20 7.52 0.49
N VAL A 143 -16.95 8.00 0.47
CA VAL A 143 -16.56 9.34 0.92
C VAL A 143 -16.60 10.25 -0.30
N ARG A 144 -17.62 11.09 -0.37
CA ARG A 144 -17.88 11.94 -1.54
C ARG A 144 -16.88 13.07 -1.62
N LYS A 145 -16.35 13.33 -2.84
CA LYS A 145 -15.48 14.48 -3.14
C LYS A 145 -14.31 14.64 -2.16
N SER A 146 -13.71 13.53 -1.74
CA SER A 146 -12.68 13.50 -0.69
C SER A 146 -11.25 13.61 -1.22
N LEU A 147 -11.03 13.43 -2.52
CA LEU A 147 -9.71 13.54 -3.13
C LEU A 147 -9.78 14.40 -4.39
N PHE A 148 -8.91 15.42 -4.51
CA PHE A 148 -8.72 16.15 -5.76
C PHE A 148 -7.62 15.47 -6.57
N ALA A 149 -7.96 14.95 -7.74
CA ALA A 149 -7.01 14.26 -8.61
C ALA A 149 -7.34 14.51 -10.07
N ARG A 150 -6.30 14.81 -10.87
CA ARG A 150 -6.42 15.00 -12.32
C ARG A 150 -7.49 16.05 -12.73
N GLY A 151 -7.54 17.17 -11.99
CA GLY A 151 -8.43 18.29 -12.30
C GLY A 151 -9.86 18.17 -11.79
N GLU A 152 -10.21 17.11 -11.04
CA GLU A 152 -11.56 16.93 -10.52
C GLU A 152 -11.59 16.34 -9.09
N TRP A 153 -12.67 16.61 -8.40
CA TRP A 153 -12.95 15.99 -7.09
C TRP A 153 -13.48 14.57 -7.28
N ARG A 154 -12.82 13.61 -6.63
CA ARG A 154 -13.09 12.18 -6.71
C ARG A 154 -13.87 11.69 -5.49
N ASN A 155 -14.74 10.73 -5.74
CA ASN A 155 -15.36 9.94 -4.68
C ASN A 155 -14.45 8.74 -4.39
N MET A 156 -14.18 8.52 -3.11
CA MET A 156 -13.37 7.39 -2.66
C MET A 156 -14.25 6.38 -1.94
N ILE A 157 -13.92 5.11 -2.05
CA ILE A 157 -14.54 4.06 -1.24
C ILE A 157 -13.62 3.78 -0.06
N LEU A 158 -14.18 3.82 1.14
CA LEU A 158 -13.52 3.35 2.35
C LEU A 158 -13.67 1.83 2.45
N TYR A 159 -12.54 1.16 2.57
CA TYR A 159 -12.43 -0.27 2.88
C TYR A 159 -11.73 -0.46 4.22
N SER A 160 -12.12 -1.49 4.96
CA SER A 160 -11.44 -1.87 6.20
C SER A 160 -11.43 -3.38 6.40
N ILE A 161 -10.51 -3.83 7.26
CA ILE A 161 -10.49 -5.17 7.84
C ILE A 161 -10.29 -5.04 9.35
N LEU A 162 -11.13 -5.73 10.12
CA LEU A 162 -11.04 -5.76 11.57
C LEU A 162 -10.22 -6.97 12.03
N ARG A 163 -9.57 -6.86 13.18
CA ARG A 163 -8.80 -7.97 13.78
C ARG A 163 -9.64 -9.24 13.94
N GLU A 164 -10.90 -9.11 14.33
CA GLU A 164 -11.81 -10.24 14.50
C GLU A 164 -12.19 -10.94 13.18
N GLU A 165 -12.03 -10.23 12.05
CA GLU A 165 -12.25 -10.77 10.70
C GLU A 165 -11.00 -11.48 10.17
N TRP A 166 -9.82 -11.08 10.65
CA TRP A 166 -8.54 -11.73 10.36
C TRP A 166 -8.33 -12.88 11.37
N LYS A 167 -8.88 -14.06 11.04
CA LYS A 167 -8.86 -15.22 11.96
C LYS A 167 -7.48 -15.88 12.07
N GLU A 168 -6.72 -15.85 10.98
CA GLU A 168 -5.40 -16.49 10.87
C GLU A 168 -4.57 -15.81 9.78
N PRO A 169 -3.24 -15.88 9.86
CA PRO A 169 -2.36 -15.42 8.79
C PRO A 169 -2.66 -16.14 7.48
N LYS A 170 -2.58 -15.41 6.36
CA LYS A 170 -2.80 -15.98 5.03
C LYS A 170 -1.50 -16.37 4.34
N ILE A 171 -0.40 -15.73 4.69
CA ILE A 171 0.93 -15.95 4.10
C ILE A 171 1.99 -16.09 5.19
N LEU A 172 2.05 -15.15 6.14
CA LEU A 172 3.01 -15.21 7.24
C LEU A 172 2.56 -16.21 8.31
N THR A 173 3.50 -16.93 8.91
CA THR A 173 3.20 -17.84 10.01
C THR A 173 3.25 -17.12 11.36
N LYS A 174 2.51 -17.60 12.37
CA LYS A 174 2.54 -17.07 13.75
C LYS A 174 3.85 -17.38 14.47
N THR A 175 4.51 -18.43 14.03
CA THR A 175 5.81 -18.88 14.56
C THR A 175 6.76 -19.02 13.39
N ALA A 176 7.92 -18.45 13.53
CA ALA A 176 9.07 -18.74 12.67
C ALA A 176 9.80 -19.96 13.21
#